data_2d768b0f7ee9487dc8e0251efe60568f
#
_entry.id   2d768b0f7ee9487dc8e0251efe60568f
#
_cell.length_a   1.000
_cell.length_b   1.000
_cell.length_c   1.000
_cell.angle_alpha   90.00
_cell.angle_beta   90.00
_cell.angle_gamma   90.00
#
_symmetry.space_group_name_H-M   'P 1'
#
loop_
_entity.id
_entity.type
_entity.pdbx_description
1 polymer ?
#
loop_
_entity_poly.entity_id
_entity_poly.type
_entity_poly.pdbx_seq_one_letter_code
_entity_poly.pdbx_strand_id
1 'polypeptide(L)'
;MNAPLIPQANPGAAFRSRRDALLKAAADVLDGGWYINGKQVRQFEESFAAFCSVKHAVGVGNGTDAIEVALRALGIGKGGLVFTVSHTAVATVAAIECAGATPVLVDVDPVTYTMSPESLAKALEAARAGRYPGKPAAVLPVHLYGCCADLDAIRAVAGDLPLIEDCAQAHGAAYKGRPAGSTGIAGTFSFYPTKNLGAVGDGGCVVTSDDALAERIRSVREYGWRTHYLSSEPGINPRLDELQAAFLNVLLPELPAKNAKRRALAELYRRELSGVPGLVLPTIPDAVEPVYHLYVVQCPDRDEVQRRLRDRGVGTAVHYPF
;
A
#
# COMPACT_ATOMS: atom_id res chain seq x y z
N MET A 1 15.52 -37.20 -0.73
CA MET A 1 14.48 -36.38 -1.41
C MET A 1 14.36 -35.08 -0.61
N ASN A 2 14.69 -33.93 -1.21
CA ASN A 2 14.52 -32.66 -0.51
C ASN A 2 13.03 -32.43 -0.24
N ALA A 3 12.69 -32.05 0.98
CA ALA A 3 11.31 -31.67 1.33
C ALA A 3 10.83 -30.58 0.36
N PRO A 4 9.54 -30.57 -0.03
CA PRO A 4 9.02 -29.52 -0.90
C PRO A 4 9.23 -28.17 -0.24
N LEU A 5 9.79 -27.20 -0.99
CA LEU A 5 10.03 -25.85 -0.50
C LEU A 5 8.68 -25.15 -0.23
N ILE A 6 8.49 -24.68 0.99
CA ILE A 6 7.41 -23.75 1.34
C ILE A 6 7.92 -22.35 0.94
N PRO A 7 7.46 -21.75 -0.16
CA PRO A 7 7.99 -20.47 -0.60
C PRO A 7 7.50 -19.33 0.30
N GLN A 8 8.30 -18.27 0.43
CA GLN A 8 7.93 -17.06 1.17
C GLN A 8 6.68 -16.39 0.58
N ALA A 9 6.49 -16.44 -0.75
CA ALA A 9 5.30 -15.99 -1.45
C ALA A 9 4.94 -16.96 -2.58
N ASN A 10 3.65 -17.17 -2.80
CA ASN A 10 3.16 -18.05 -3.87
C ASN A 10 1.86 -17.46 -4.50
N PRO A 11 1.93 -16.33 -5.19
CA PRO A 11 0.76 -15.75 -5.86
C PRO A 11 0.14 -16.70 -6.88
N GLY A 12 0.94 -17.51 -7.57
CA GLY A 12 0.46 -18.50 -8.54
C GLY A 12 -0.50 -19.53 -7.94
N ALA A 13 -0.40 -19.87 -6.65
CA ALA A 13 -1.36 -20.77 -6.01
C ALA A 13 -2.75 -20.14 -5.91
N ALA A 14 -2.82 -18.84 -5.55
CA ALA A 14 -4.08 -18.10 -5.49
C ALA A 14 -4.74 -18.00 -6.87
N PHE A 15 -3.97 -17.69 -7.92
CA PHE A 15 -4.47 -17.58 -9.28
C PHE A 15 -4.93 -18.94 -9.84
N ARG A 16 -4.17 -20.02 -9.62
CA ARG A 16 -4.58 -21.38 -10.04
C ARG A 16 -5.91 -21.81 -9.42
N SER A 17 -6.17 -21.45 -8.18
CA SER A 17 -7.45 -21.79 -7.51
C SER A 17 -8.66 -21.08 -8.11
N ARG A 18 -8.46 -20.04 -8.93
CA ARG A 18 -9.49 -19.24 -9.60
C ARG A 18 -9.31 -19.18 -11.11
N ARG A 19 -8.51 -20.10 -11.66
CA ARG A 19 -8.11 -20.09 -13.07
C ARG A 19 -9.28 -19.92 -14.02
N ASP A 20 -10.35 -20.68 -13.86
CA ASP A 20 -11.48 -20.67 -14.80
C ASP A 20 -12.26 -19.34 -14.72
N ALA A 21 -12.45 -18.81 -13.51
CA ALA A 21 -13.10 -17.50 -13.32
C ALA A 21 -12.24 -16.37 -13.90
N LEU A 22 -10.91 -16.43 -13.74
CA LEU A 22 -9.99 -15.44 -14.31
C LEU A 22 -9.93 -15.53 -15.85
N LEU A 23 -9.93 -16.75 -16.41
CA LEU A 23 -9.96 -16.93 -17.86
C LEU A 23 -11.28 -16.42 -18.45
N LYS A 24 -12.41 -16.68 -17.77
CA LYS A 24 -13.70 -16.11 -18.18
C LYS A 24 -13.68 -14.58 -18.15
N ALA A 25 -13.18 -13.97 -17.09
CA ALA A 25 -13.08 -12.52 -16.97
C ALA A 25 -12.18 -11.92 -18.09
N ALA A 26 -11.09 -12.60 -18.43
CA ALA A 26 -10.24 -12.19 -19.55
C ALA A 26 -10.99 -12.28 -20.91
N ALA A 27 -11.73 -13.37 -21.17
CA ALA A 27 -12.54 -13.53 -22.37
C ALA A 27 -13.61 -12.43 -22.46
N ASP A 28 -14.31 -12.13 -21.36
CA ASP A 28 -15.33 -11.08 -21.30
C ASP A 28 -14.75 -9.68 -21.67
N VAL A 29 -13.49 -9.39 -21.30
CA VAL A 29 -12.79 -8.16 -21.70
C VAL A 29 -12.46 -8.16 -23.17
N LEU A 30 -11.92 -9.28 -23.70
CA LEU A 30 -11.55 -9.40 -25.11
C LEU A 30 -12.77 -9.28 -26.03
N ASP A 31 -13.87 -9.95 -25.67
CA ASP A 31 -15.13 -9.92 -26.43
C ASP A 31 -15.80 -8.54 -26.36
N GLY A 32 -15.59 -7.78 -25.26
CA GLY A 32 -16.11 -6.45 -25.08
C GLY A 32 -15.46 -5.37 -25.94
N GLY A 33 -14.22 -5.59 -26.40
CA GLY A 33 -13.50 -4.70 -27.33
C GLY A 33 -13.10 -3.33 -26.73
N TRP A 34 -13.21 -3.15 -25.40
CA TRP A 34 -12.83 -1.91 -24.72
C TRP A 34 -11.77 -2.21 -23.64
N TYR A 35 -10.58 -1.64 -23.75
CA TYR A 35 -9.41 -2.08 -23.00
C TYR A 35 -8.83 -1.05 -22.03
N ILE A 36 -9.30 0.20 -22.03
CA ILE A 36 -8.81 1.31 -21.19
C ILE A 36 -9.99 2.05 -20.58
N ASN A 37 -9.98 2.22 -19.25
CA ASN A 37 -10.99 2.96 -18.47
C ASN A 37 -12.44 2.57 -18.82
N GLY A 38 -12.69 1.28 -19.00
CA GLY A 38 -13.98 0.75 -19.40
C GLY A 38 -14.85 0.31 -18.22
N LYS A 39 -15.65 -0.73 -18.46
CA LYS A 39 -16.63 -1.24 -17.50
C LYS A 39 -15.97 -1.90 -16.28
N GLN A 40 -14.89 -2.69 -16.50
CA GLN A 40 -14.24 -3.44 -15.43
C GLN A 40 -13.52 -2.51 -14.45
N VAL A 41 -12.84 -1.48 -14.98
CA VAL A 41 -12.21 -0.45 -14.15
C VAL A 41 -13.25 0.28 -13.31
N ARG A 42 -14.37 0.75 -13.91
CA ARG A 42 -15.44 1.41 -13.14
C ARG A 42 -16.03 0.51 -12.05
N GLN A 43 -16.34 -0.73 -12.39
CA GLN A 43 -16.88 -1.70 -11.42
C GLN A 43 -15.89 -1.96 -10.28
N PHE A 44 -14.61 -2.07 -10.59
CA PHE A 44 -13.57 -2.26 -9.57
C PHE A 44 -13.44 -1.01 -8.69
N GLU A 45 -13.38 0.17 -9.26
CA GLU A 45 -13.31 1.44 -8.53
C GLU A 45 -14.49 1.58 -7.56
N GLU A 46 -15.73 1.33 -7.99
CA GLU A 46 -16.92 1.35 -7.15
C GLU A 46 -16.85 0.34 -6.01
N SER A 47 -16.49 -0.91 -6.32
CA SER A 47 -16.40 -1.99 -5.35
C SER A 47 -15.28 -1.76 -4.33
N PHE A 48 -14.14 -1.22 -4.78
CA PHE A 48 -13.00 -0.96 -3.92
C PHE A 48 -13.21 0.28 -3.04
N ALA A 49 -13.87 1.32 -3.53
CA ALA A 49 -14.30 2.45 -2.72
C ALA A 49 -15.24 2.01 -1.59
N ALA A 50 -16.23 1.17 -1.90
CA ALA A 50 -17.13 0.59 -0.90
C ALA A 50 -16.36 -0.27 0.12
N PHE A 51 -15.40 -1.10 -0.33
CA PHE A 51 -14.56 -1.91 0.55
C PHE A 51 -13.72 -1.06 1.52
N CYS A 52 -13.19 0.07 1.06
CA CYS A 52 -12.43 1.01 1.89
C CYS A 52 -13.30 1.98 2.69
N SER A 53 -14.64 1.93 2.55
CA SER A 53 -15.58 2.86 3.20
C SER A 53 -15.30 4.33 2.86
N VAL A 54 -14.98 4.61 1.60
CA VAL A 54 -14.76 5.96 1.05
C VAL A 54 -15.66 6.22 -0.15
N LYS A 55 -15.75 7.48 -0.61
CA LYS A 55 -16.60 7.84 -1.74
C LYS A 55 -16.02 7.41 -3.10
N HIS A 56 -14.72 7.51 -3.27
CA HIS A 56 -14.05 7.35 -4.56
C HIS A 56 -12.84 6.43 -4.47
N ALA A 57 -12.67 5.63 -5.50
CA ALA A 57 -11.43 4.95 -5.82
C ALA A 57 -11.09 5.27 -7.28
N VAL A 58 -9.81 5.44 -7.58
CA VAL A 58 -9.31 5.75 -8.92
C VAL A 58 -8.17 4.80 -9.23
N GLY A 59 -8.38 3.88 -10.16
CA GLY A 59 -7.40 2.87 -10.56
C GLY A 59 -6.22 3.48 -11.32
N VAL A 60 -5.01 3.07 -10.98
CA VAL A 60 -3.76 3.54 -11.58
C VAL A 60 -2.83 2.37 -11.92
N GLY A 61 -1.71 2.63 -12.59
CA GLY A 61 -0.81 1.61 -13.13
C GLY A 61 -0.15 0.73 -12.07
N ASN A 62 0.20 1.29 -10.90
CA ASN A 62 0.82 0.56 -9.79
C ASN A 62 0.78 1.39 -8.49
N GLY A 63 1.36 0.86 -7.41
CA GLY A 63 1.38 1.56 -6.12
C GLY A 63 2.28 2.80 -6.07
N THR A 64 3.36 2.84 -6.85
CA THR A 64 4.23 4.02 -6.98
C THR A 64 3.46 5.16 -7.65
N ASP A 65 2.79 4.84 -8.76
CA ASP A 65 1.93 5.79 -9.47
C ASP A 65 0.79 6.30 -8.57
N ALA A 66 0.25 5.45 -7.68
CA ALA A 66 -0.80 5.87 -6.76
C ALA A 66 -0.34 7.01 -5.84
N ILE A 67 0.86 6.90 -5.27
CA ILE A 67 1.45 7.95 -4.43
C ILE A 67 1.78 9.19 -5.26
N GLU A 68 2.41 9.03 -6.42
CA GLU A 68 2.77 10.14 -7.32
C GLU A 68 1.52 10.92 -7.75
N VAL A 69 0.48 10.23 -8.21
CA VAL A 69 -0.78 10.84 -8.65
C VAL A 69 -1.47 11.58 -7.50
N ALA A 70 -1.50 11.00 -6.29
CA ALA A 70 -2.07 11.65 -5.12
C ALA A 70 -1.33 12.96 -4.76
N LEU A 71 0.00 12.93 -4.77
CA LEU A 71 0.83 14.12 -4.51
C LEU A 71 0.60 15.20 -5.58
N ARG A 72 0.66 14.84 -6.87
CA ARG A 72 0.40 15.78 -7.97
C ARG A 72 -1.01 16.37 -7.91
N ALA A 73 -2.03 15.56 -7.62
CA ALA A 73 -3.41 16.01 -7.48
C ALA A 73 -3.59 16.97 -6.29
N LEU A 74 -2.80 16.85 -5.24
CA LEU A 74 -2.76 17.80 -4.12
C LEU A 74 -1.91 19.04 -4.42
N GLY A 75 -1.28 19.12 -5.59
CA GLY A 75 -0.38 20.22 -5.97
C GLY A 75 0.98 20.17 -5.26
N ILE A 76 1.35 18.99 -4.74
CA ILE A 76 2.61 18.77 -4.03
C ILE A 76 3.67 18.33 -5.03
N GLY A 77 4.75 19.10 -5.12
CA GLY A 77 5.87 18.89 -6.04
C GLY A 77 7.07 19.72 -5.63
N LYS A 78 7.74 20.37 -6.59
CA LYS A 78 8.97 21.14 -6.38
C LYS A 78 8.88 22.12 -5.20
N GLY A 79 9.80 21.98 -4.26
CA GLY A 79 9.86 22.79 -3.03
C GLY A 79 8.96 22.30 -1.90
N GLY A 80 8.17 21.25 -2.12
CA GLY A 80 7.39 20.56 -1.08
C GLY A 80 8.21 19.48 -0.38
N LEU A 81 8.17 19.44 0.95
CA LEU A 81 8.76 18.38 1.77
C LEU A 81 7.67 17.39 2.15
N VAL A 82 7.86 16.11 1.81
CA VAL A 82 6.95 15.01 2.18
C VAL A 82 7.63 14.13 3.22
N PHE A 83 7.03 14.08 4.40
CA PHE A 83 7.56 13.31 5.54
C PHE A 83 7.08 11.87 5.46
N THR A 84 7.99 10.94 5.23
CA THR A 84 7.71 9.50 5.18
C THR A 84 8.74 8.72 5.98
N VAL A 85 8.56 7.40 6.10
CA VAL A 85 9.44 6.56 6.91
C VAL A 85 10.68 6.11 6.15
N SER A 86 11.79 5.90 6.88
CA SER A 86 13.00 5.29 6.34
C SER A 86 12.85 3.77 6.09
N HIS A 87 11.99 3.11 6.87
CA HIS A 87 11.75 1.68 6.79
C HIS A 87 10.48 1.39 5.97
N THR A 88 10.64 1.34 4.65
CA THR A 88 9.57 1.09 3.68
C THR A 88 10.13 0.48 2.39
N ALA A 89 9.25 0.08 1.47
CA ALA A 89 9.67 -0.21 0.11
C ALA A 89 10.19 1.08 -0.57
N VAL A 90 11.23 0.98 -1.38
CA VAL A 90 11.81 2.12 -2.11
C VAL A 90 10.78 2.87 -2.95
N ALA A 91 9.70 2.20 -3.34
CA ALA A 91 8.59 2.76 -4.11
C ALA A 91 7.99 4.03 -3.47
N THR A 92 7.88 4.08 -2.13
CA THR A 92 7.35 5.23 -1.40
C THR A 92 8.21 6.47 -1.64
N VAL A 93 9.54 6.34 -1.52
CA VAL A 93 10.50 7.45 -1.73
C VAL A 93 10.55 7.82 -3.21
N ALA A 94 10.65 6.84 -4.10
CA ALA A 94 10.69 7.06 -5.55
C ALA A 94 9.45 7.83 -6.04
N ALA A 95 8.26 7.52 -5.54
CA ALA A 95 7.04 8.23 -5.91
C ALA A 95 7.04 9.71 -5.50
N ILE A 96 7.60 10.03 -4.32
CA ILE A 96 7.76 11.42 -3.86
C ILE A 96 8.70 12.18 -4.79
N GLU A 97 9.82 11.56 -5.17
CA GLU A 97 10.77 12.16 -6.11
C GLU A 97 10.17 12.33 -7.52
N CYS A 98 9.42 11.32 -8.02
CA CYS A 98 8.71 11.41 -9.30
C CYS A 98 7.66 12.53 -9.32
N ALA A 99 7.02 12.81 -8.20
CA ALA A 99 6.14 13.98 -8.06
C ALA A 99 6.91 15.32 -8.05
N GLY A 100 8.24 15.28 -7.96
CA GLY A 100 9.12 16.45 -7.86
C GLY A 100 9.24 17.03 -6.46
N ALA A 101 8.70 16.37 -5.45
CA ALA A 101 8.82 16.73 -4.04
C ALA A 101 10.11 16.16 -3.42
N THR A 102 10.46 16.63 -2.24
CA THR A 102 11.63 16.14 -1.50
C THR A 102 11.18 15.24 -0.35
N PRO A 103 11.60 13.96 -0.30
CA PRO A 103 11.30 13.09 0.83
C PRO A 103 12.12 13.50 2.05
N VAL A 104 11.48 13.57 3.20
CA VAL A 104 12.13 13.72 4.51
C VAL A 104 11.89 12.43 5.28
N LEU A 105 12.96 11.69 5.53
CA LEU A 105 12.88 10.40 6.19
C LEU A 105 12.72 10.56 7.70
N VAL A 106 11.72 9.90 8.24
CA VAL A 106 11.34 9.86 9.65
C VAL A 106 11.59 8.44 10.17
N ASP A 107 12.12 8.32 11.37
CA ASP A 107 12.30 7.01 11.98
C ASP A 107 10.97 6.33 12.31
N VAL A 108 11.01 5.02 12.31
CA VAL A 108 9.88 4.20 12.76
C VAL A 108 9.96 3.92 14.26
N ASP A 109 8.82 3.63 14.85
CA ASP A 109 8.75 3.01 16.16
C ASP A 109 9.32 1.58 16.07
N PRO A 110 10.29 1.20 16.90
CA PRO A 110 10.97 -0.09 16.82
C PRO A 110 10.08 -1.28 17.20
N VAL A 111 8.92 -1.03 17.80
CA VAL A 111 7.97 -2.07 18.21
C VAL A 111 6.94 -2.36 17.12
N THR A 112 6.41 -1.31 16.50
CA THR A 112 5.36 -1.42 15.47
C THR A 112 5.86 -1.36 14.04
N TYR A 113 7.09 -0.88 13.84
CA TYR A 113 7.72 -0.61 12.52
C TYR A 113 6.99 0.42 11.66
N THR A 114 6.07 1.18 12.27
CA THR A 114 5.35 2.27 11.61
C THR A 114 5.92 3.63 12.03
N MET A 115 5.53 4.71 11.37
CA MET A 115 6.05 6.06 11.62
C MET A 115 5.98 6.43 13.12
N SER A 116 7.13 6.84 13.69
CA SER A 116 7.19 7.38 15.06
C SER A 116 6.67 8.82 15.09
N PRO A 117 5.60 9.11 15.84
CA PRO A 117 5.11 10.49 16.02
C PRO A 117 6.16 11.42 16.62
N GLU A 118 7.01 10.94 17.52
CA GLU A 118 8.09 11.73 18.12
C GLU A 118 9.15 12.10 17.09
N SER A 119 9.55 11.15 16.24
CA SER A 119 10.51 11.40 15.17
C SER A 119 9.94 12.33 14.11
N LEU A 120 8.65 12.20 13.80
CA LEU A 120 7.93 13.14 12.92
C LEU A 120 7.94 14.57 13.50
N ALA A 121 7.68 14.74 14.78
CA ALA A 121 7.70 16.05 15.42
C ALA A 121 9.08 16.73 15.28
N LYS A 122 10.16 15.99 15.55
CA LYS A 122 11.54 16.48 15.39
C LYS A 122 11.85 16.87 13.95
N ALA A 123 11.42 16.05 12.99
CA ALA A 123 11.64 16.31 11.55
C ALA A 123 10.86 17.56 11.09
N LEU A 124 9.62 17.74 11.53
CA LEU A 124 8.81 18.93 11.23
C LEU A 124 9.40 20.19 11.85
N GLU A 125 9.89 20.13 13.09
CA GLU A 125 10.59 21.25 13.75
C GLU A 125 11.85 21.61 12.96
N ALA A 126 12.66 20.64 12.59
CA ALA A 126 13.86 20.85 11.77
C ALA A 126 13.53 21.49 10.41
N ALA A 127 12.45 21.07 9.77
CA ALA A 127 12.01 21.66 8.50
C ALA A 127 11.53 23.11 8.66
N ARG A 128 10.75 23.41 9.72
CA ARG A 128 10.32 24.77 10.06
C ARG A 128 11.49 25.68 10.40
N ALA A 129 12.56 25.13 10.98
CA ALA A 129 13.83 25.84 11.25
C ALA A 129 14.72 25.99 10.01
N GLY A 130 14.25 25.56 8.81
CA GLY A 130 14.97 25.73 7.54
C GLY A 130 16.14 24.76 7.32
N ARG A 131 16.17 23.61 8.02
CA ARG A 131 17.23 22.60 7.85
C ARG A 131 17.10 21.82 6.53
N TYR A 132 15.97 21.87 5.85
CA TYR A 132 15.72 21.23 4.55
C TYR A 132 15.34 22.28 3.51
N PRO A 133 15.72 22.08 2.24
CA PRO A 133 15.40 23.03 1.16
C PRO A 133 13.94 22.84 0.70
N GLY A 134 12.99 23.52 1.34
CA GLY A 134 11.58 23.44 1.01
C GLY A 134 10.66 23.76 2.19
N LYS A 135 9.37 23.54 1.98
CA LYS A 135 8.33 23.75 3.01
C LYS A 135 7.59 22.44 3.29
N PRO A 136 7.23 22.13 4.54
CA PRO A 136 6.34 21.00 4.84
C PRO A 136 5.10 21.04 3.95
N ALA A 137 4.81 19.93 3.27
CA ALA A 137 3.72 19.83 2.30
C ALA A 137 2.76 18.66 2.57
N ALA A 138 3.28 17.51 3.04
CA ALA A 138 2.45 16.38 3.42
C ALA A 138 3.15 15.45 4.41
N VAL A 139 2.37 14.62 5.10
CA VAL A 139 2.85 13.47 5.86
C VAL A 139 2.32 12.20 5.19
N LEU A 140 3.21 11.24 4.96
CA LEU A 140 2.91 9.99 4.26
C LEU A 140 3.34 8.79 5.12
N PRO A 141 2.52 8.39 6.14
CA PRO A 141 2.76 7.18 6.91
C PRO A 141 2.55 5.93 6.07
N VAL A 142 3.34 4.90 6.34
CA VAL A 142 3.24 3.59 5.69
C VAL A 142 2.65 2.58 6.67
N HIS A 143 1.62 1.88 6.26
CA HIS A 143 1.01 0.77 7.00
C HIS A 143 1.75 -0.52 6.74
N LEU A 144 2.99 -0.56 7.26
CA LEU A 144 3.96 -1.59 6.91
C LEU A 144 3.51 -2.97 7.41
N TYR A 145 3.79 -3.99 6.62
CA TYR A 145 3.47 -5.41 6.86
C TYR A 145 1.98 -5.72 7.06
N GLY A 146 1.11 -4.72 6.86
CA GLY A 146 -0.33 -4.82 7.08
C GLY A 146 -0.77 -4.42 8.49
N CYS A 147 0.06 -3.65 9.19
CA CYS A 147 -0.23 -3.01 10.47
C CYS A 147 -0.42 -1.49 10.25
N CYS A 148 -1.55 -0.93 10.64
CA CYS A 148 -1.78 0.50 10.54
C CYS A 148 -0.88 1.28 11.50
N ALA A 149 -0.35 2.42 11.03
CA ALA A 149 0.32 3.41 11.88
C ALA A 149 -0.67 4.06 12.86
N ASP A 150 -0.17 4.65 13.94
CA ASP A 150 -0.99 5.43 14.87
C ASP A 150 -1.39 6.77 14.24
N LEU A 151 -2.48 6.73 13.46
CA LEU A 151 -2.94 7.87 12.68
C LEU A 151 -3.39 9.05 13.53
N ASP A 152 -3.92 8.81 14.72
CA ASP A 152 -4.36 9.90 15.60
C ASP A 152 -3.16 10.65 16.20
N ALA A 153 -2.12 9.93 16.65
CA ALA A 153 -0.89 10.55 17.14
C ALA A 153 -0.13 11.27 16.01
N ILE A 154 -0.05 10.65 14.82
CA ILE A 154 0.55 11.30 13.65
C ILE A 154 -0.23 12.56 13.26
N ARG A 155 -1.56 12.53 13.24
CA ARG A 155 -2.41 13.67 12.93
C ARG A 155 -2.21 14.82 13.94
N ALA A 156 -2.12 14.50 15.24
CA ALA A 156 -1.87 15.50 16.28
C ALA A 156 -0.54 16.25 16.06
N VAL A 157 0.48 15.56 15.56
CA VAL A 157 1.80 16.16 15.26
C VAL A 157 1.79 16.88 13.90
N ALA A 158 1.17 16.29 12.88
CA ALA A 158 1.11 16.85 11.53
C ALA A 158 0.31 18.15 11.44
N GLY A 159 -0.71 18.33 12.31
CA GLY A 159 -1.61 19.48 12.27
C GLY A 159 -2.40 19.52 10.96
N ASP A 160 -2.36 20.65 10.25
CA ASP A 160 -3.12 20.88 9.01
C ASP A 160 -2.46 20.29 7.75
N LEU A 161 -1.28 19.65 7.86
CA LEU A 161 -0.65 19.02 6.72
C LEU A 161 -1.51 17.86 6.19
N PRO A 162 -1.66 17.74 4.86
CA PRO A 162 -2.31 16.59 4.25
C PRO A 162 -1.66 15.28 4.72
N LEU A 163 -2.52 14.32 5.13
CA LEU A 163 -2.10 12.97 5.49
C LEU A 163 -2.49 12.03 4.36
N ILE A 164 -1.50 11.39 3.73
CA ILE A 164 -1.66 10.41 2.66
C ILE A 164 -1.24 9.06 3.21
N GLU A 165 -2.14 8.08 3.23
CA GLU A 165 -1.85 6.75 3.76
C GLU A 165 -1.24 5.86 2.67
N ASP A 166 0.00 5.36 2.85
CA ASP A 166 0.53 4.28 2.03
C ASP A 166 0.00 2.95 2.55
N CYS A 167 -1.03 2.45 1.88
CA CYS A 167 -1.76 1.22 2.19
C CYS A 167 -1.32 0.05 1.30
N ALA A 168 -0.18 0.15 0.59
CA ALA A 168 0.28 -0.88 -0.35
C ALA A 168 0.44 -2.28 0.27
N GLN A 169 0.49 -2.39 1.58
CA GLN A 169 0.57 -3.64 2.34
C GLN A 169 -0.62 -3.84 3.29
N ALA A 170 -1.66 -2.99 3.25
CA ALA A 170 -2.70 -2.93 4.28
C ALA A 170 -4.13 -3.08 3.76
N HIS A 171 -4.34 -3.86 2.69
CA HIS A 171 -5.65 -4.11 2.08
C HIS A 171 -6.62 -4.76 3.08
N GLY A 172 -7.52 -3.97 3.64
CA GLY A 172 -8.51 -4.41 4.63
C GLY A 172 -8.00 -4.43 6.08
N ALA A 173 -6.83 -3.83 6.37
CA ALA A 173 -6.44 -3.48 7.72
C ALA A 173 -7.33 -2.35 8.25
N ALA A 174 -7.46 -2.23 9.58
CA ALA A 174 -8.22 -1.14 10.18
C ALA A 174 -7.48 -0.54 11.39
N TYR A 175 -7.69 0.75 11.59
CA TYR A 175 -7.26 1.51 12.76
C TYR A 175 -8.48 2.07 13.48
N LYS A 176 -8.71 1.65 14.73
CA LYS A 176 -9.91 2.02 15.52
C LYS A 176 -11.22 1.79 14.74
N GLY A 177 -11.33 0.65 14.03
CA GLY A 177 -12.48 0.27 13.22
C GLY A 177 -12.61 1.02 11.89
N ARG A 178 -11.73 1.96 11.56
CA ARG A 178 -11.70 2.65 10.27
C ARG A 178 -10.77 1.90 9.30
N PRO A 179 -11.23 1.53 8.10
CA PRO A 179 -10.38 0.88 7.11
C PRO A 179 -9.14 1.70 6.75
N ALA A 180 -8.00 1.05 6.53
CA ALA A 180 -6.79 1.70 6.02
C ALA A 180 -7.10 2.44 4.70
N GLY A 181 -6.59 3.66 4.58
CA GLY A 181 -6.84 4.55 3.44
C GLY A 181 -8.08 5.44 3.58
N SER A 182 -8.86 5.31 4.68
CA SER A 182 -10.08 6.10 4.89
C SER A 182 -9.92 7.25 5.90
N THR A 183 -8.75 7.39 6.51
CA THR A 183 -8.52 8.40 7.57
C THR A 183 -7.79 9.63 7.06
N GLY A 184 -6.85 9.47 6.15
CA GLY A 184 -6.16 10.57 5.47
C GLY A 184 -7.03 11.26 4.42
N ILE A 185 -6.45 12.29 3.78
CA ILE A 185 -7.08 12.93 2.62
C ILE A 185 -7.12 11.98 1.42
N ALA A 186 -6.16 11.06 1.33
CA ALA A 186 -6.07 10.00 0.35
C ALA A 186 -5.41 8.75 0.93
N GLY A 187 -5.78 7.58 0.42
CA GLY A 187 -5.09 6.32 0.63
C GLY A 187 -4.57 5.75 -0.68
N THR A 188 -3.39 5.16 -0.69
CA THR A 188 -2.73 4.64 -1.89
C THR A 188 -2.48 3.15 -1.77
N PHE A 189 -2.83 2.39 -2.80
CA PHE A 189 -2.78 0.93 -2.80
C PHE A 189 -1.97 0.40 -3.98
N SER A 190 -1.31 -0.73 -3.77
CA SER A 190 -0.62 -1.51 -4.81
C SER A 190 -1.32 -2.85 -4.99
N PHE A 191 -1.54 -3.25 -6.22
CA PHE A 191 -2.05 -4.58 -6.54
C PHE A 191 -0.97 -5.48 -7.16
N TYR A 192 0.31 -5.23 -6.85
CA TYR A 192 1.39 -6.12 -7.23
C TYR A 192 1.06 -7.57 -6.82
N PRO A 193 1.40 -8.60 -7.61
CA PRO A 193 0.88 -9.98 -7.46
C PRO A 193 1.01 -10.60 -6.06
N THR A 194 2.02 -10.19 -5.27
CA THR A 194 2.22 -10.72 -3.91
C THR A 194 1.38 -10.02 -2.84
N LYS A 195 0.68 -8.92 -3.17
CA LYS A 195 -0.15 -8.19 -2.22
C LYS A 195 -1.36 -9.01 -1.76
N ASN A 196 -1.96 -8.66 -0.64
CA ASN A 196 -3.14 -9.35 -0.10
C ASN A 196 -4.29 -9.39 -1.11
N LEU A 197 -4.44 -8.31 -1.88
CA LEU A 197 -5.19 -8.25 -3.12
C LEU A 197 -4.20 -7.97 -4.25
N GLY A 198 -3.83 -8.98 -5.02
CA GLY A 198 -2.86 -8.88 -6.12
C GLY A 198 -3.53 -9.08 -7.47
N ALA A 199 -3.16 -8.27 -8.45
CA ALA A 199 -3.48 -8.44 -9.87
C ALA A 199 -2.59 -9.51 -10.51
N VAL A 200 -2.84 -9.85 -11.77
CA VAL A 200 -1.97 -10.75 -12.59
C VAL A 200 -1.00 -9.87 -13.40
N GLY A 201 -0.34 -8.95 -12.73
CA GLY A 201 0.54 -7.92 -13.27
C GLY A 201 0.57 -6.73 -12.33
N ASP A 202 0.92 -5.56 -12.85
CA ASP A 202 0.86 -4.32 -12.08
C ASP A 202 -0.56 -3.79 -11.95
N GLY A 203 -0.79 -3.01 -10.90
CA GLY A 203 -2.01 -2.30 -10.62
C GLY A 203 -1.87 -1.49 -9.34
N GLY A 204 -2.65 -0.45 -9.24
CA GLY A 204 -2.72 0.41 -8.04
C GLY A 204 -4.04 1.17 -7.99
N CYS A 205 -4.26 1.87 -6.90
CA CYS A 205 -5.45 2.67 -6.71
C CYS A 205 -5.18 3.82 -5.72
N VAL A 206 -5.79 4.97 -5.98
CA VAL A 206 -5.93 6.05 -4.99
C VAL A 206 -7.37 6.07 -4.51
N VAL A 207 -7.59 6.12 -3.21
CA VAL A 207 -8.91 6.26 -2.60
C VAL A 207 -9.04 7.58 -1.85
N THR A 208 -10.23 8.18 -1.87
CA THR A 208 -10.51 9.43 -1.17
C THR A 208 -12.02 9.62 -0.97
N SER A 209 -12.40 10.43 0.02
CA SER A 209 -13.77 10.89 0.18
C SER A 209 -13.97 12.35 -0.26
N ASP A 210 -12.91 13.00 -0.74
CA ASP A 210 -12.94 14.36 -1.29
C ASP A 210 -13.28 14.33 -2.78
N ASP A 211 -14.42 14.91 -3.14
CA ASP A 211 -14.95 14.91 -4.52
C ASP A 211 -14.02 15.67 -5.47
N ALA A 212 -13.49 16.82 -5.05
CA ALA A 212 -12.60 17.66 -5.85
C ALA A 212 -11.24 16.99 -6.07
N LEU A 213 -10.69 16.35 -5.03
CA LEU A 213 -9.45 15.58 -5.14
C LEU A 213 -9.62 14.39 -6.08
N ALA A 214 -10.75 13.67 -6.00
CA ALA A 214 -11.04 12.54 -6.89
C ALA A 214 -11.07 12.96 -8.36
N GLU A 215 -11.68 14.11 -8.67
CA GLU A 215 -11.68 14.66 -10.04
C GLU A 215 -10.27 15.03 -10.50
N ARG A 216 -9.46 15.65 -9.65
CA ARG A 216 -8.07 15.98 -9.99
C ARG A 216 -7.22 14.72 -10.18
N ILE A 217 -7.41 13.69 -9.36
CA ILE A 217 -6.73 12.40 -9.53
C ILE A 217 -7.05 11.81 -10.90
N ARG A 218 -8.33 11.82 -11.33
CA ARG A 218 -8.75 11.35 -12.66
C ARG A 218 -8.13 12.18 -13.78
N SER A 219 -8.08 13.52 -13.62
CA SER A 219 -7.43 14.42 -14.57
C SER A 219 -5.93 14.10 -14.69
N VAL A 220 -5.20 14.08 -13.57
CA VAL A 220 -3.75 13.83 -13.55
C VAL A 220 -3.41 12.46 -14.14
N ARG A 221 -4.20 11.40 -13.86
CA ARG A 221 -4.07 10.07 -14.43
C ARG A 221 -4.20 10.02 -15.94
N GLU A 222 -4.83 11.02 -16.55
CA GLU A 222 -5.09 11.09 -17.99
C GLU A 222 -4.55 12.39 -18.60
N TYR A 223 -3.23 12.61 -18.48
CA TYR A 223 -2.52 13.74 -19.09
C TYR A 223 -3.03 15.11 -18.65
N GLY A 224 -3.73 15.23 -17.52
CA GLY A 224 -4.34 16.49 -17.08
C GLY A 224 -5.57 16.90 -17.90
N TRP A 225 -6.27 15.95 -18.51
CA TRP A 225 -7.43 16.27 -19.35
C TRP A 225 -8.60 16.77 -18.51
N ARG A 226 -9.11 17.93 -18.93
CA ARG A 226 -10.41 18.43 -18.49
C ARG A 226 -11.53 17.84 -19.35
N THR A 227 -11.30 17.75 -20.65
CA THR A 227 -12.10 17.05 -21.63
C THR A 227 -11.15 16.25 -22.53
N HIS A 228 -11.66 15.27 -23.25
CA HIS A 228 -10.83 14.40 -24.08
C HIS A 228 -9.93 15.22 -25.03
N TYR A 229 -8.62 14.97 -24.98
CA TYR A 229 -7.53 15.68 -25.70
C TYR A 229 -7.30 17.14 -25.30
N LEU A 230 -7.95 17.66 -24.25
CA LEU A 230 -7.71 19.03 -23.78
C LEU A 230 -7.17 19.02 -22.35
N SER A 231 -5.85 19.13 -22.21
CA SER A 231 -5.17 19.24 -20.90
C SER A 231 -5.35 20.64 -20.32
N SER A 232 -5.73 20.72 -19.05
CA SER A 232 -5.80 21.97 -18.28
C SER A 232 -4.68 22.08 -17.24
N GLU A 233 -4.00 20.97 -16.98
CA GLU A 233 -2.86 20.88 -16.06
C GLU A 233 -1.88 19.79 -16.53
N PRO A 234 -0.62 19.79 -16.07
CA PRO A 234 0.30 18.68 -16.32
C PRO A 234 -0.23 17.39 -15.73
N GLY A 235 -0.23 16.31 -16.51
CA GLY A 235 -0.63 14.98 -16.07
C GLY A 235 0.28 13.89 -16.64
N ILE A 236 0.03 12.69 -16.22
CA ILE A 236 0.72 11.45 -16.64
C ILE A 236 -0.33 10.44 -17.10
N ASN A 237 0.03 9.21 -17.45
CA ASN A 237 -0.98 8.22 -17.88
C ASN A 237 -0.88 6.85 -17.21
N PRO A 238 -0.79 6.79 -15.87
CA PRO A 238 -0.75 5.53 -15.15
C PRO A 238 -2.17 4.98 -14.95
N ARG A 239 -2.75 4.39 -15.97
CA ARG A 239 -4.10 3.83 -15.91
C ARG A 239 -4.08 2.38 -15.48
N LEU A 240 -5.10 1.94 -14.74
CA LEU A 240 -5.34 0.53 -14.49
C LEU A 240 -5.93 -0.11 -15.75
N ASP A 241 -5.35 -1.21 -16.21
CA ASP A 241 -5.85 -1.95 -17.36
C ASP A 241 -7.20 -2.63 -17.07
N GLU A 242 -8.11 -2.65 -18.07
CA GLU A 242 -9.38 -3.38 -17.97
C GLU A 242 -9.20 -4.85 -17.59
N LEU A 243 -8.16 -5.50 -18.13
CA LEU A 243 -7.86 -6.88 -17.85
C LEU A 243 -7.49 -7.09 -16.38
N GLN A 244 -6.64 -6.21 -15.82
CA GLN A 244 -6.26 -6.30 -14.41
C GLN A 244 -7.45 -5.97 -13.50
N ALA A 245 -8.26 -4.98 -13.85
CA ALA A 245 -9.49 -4.67 -13.12
C ALA A 245 -10.49 -5.83 -13.13
N ALA A 246 -10.64 -6.53 -14.25
CA ALA A 246 -11.49 -7.73 -14.34
C ALA A 246 -11.01 -8.85 -13.39
N PHE A 247 -9.71 -9.08 -13.31
CA PHE A 247 -9.16 -10.04 -12.34
C PHE A 247 -9.36 -9.60 -10.90
N LEU A 248 -9.15 -8.33 -10.61
CA LEU A 248 -9.37 -7.77 -9.27
C LEU A 248 -10.85 -7.86 -8.85
N ASN A 249 -11.80 -7.66 -9.77
CA ASN A 249 -13.24 -7.86 -9.51
C ASN A 249 -13.57 -9.30 -9.09
N VAL A 250 -12.89 -10.30 -9.66
CA VAL A 250 -13.02 -11.70 -9.26
C VAL A 250 -12.42 -11.96 -7.87
N LEU A 251 -11.32 -11.31 -7.53
CA LEU A 251 -10.52 -11.60 -6.34
C LEU A 251 -10.92 -10.80 -5.09
N LEU A 252 -11.44 -9.59 -5.25
CA LEU A 252 -11.81 -8.68 -4.17
C LEU A 252 -12.84 -9.27 -3.19
N PRO A 253 -13.90 -9.96 -3.63
CA PRO A 253 -14.89 -10.56 -2.71
C PRO A 253 -14.31 -11.60 -1.74
N GLU A 254 -13.15 -12.19 -2.07
CA GLU A 254 -12.50 -13.19 -1.23
C GLU A 254 -11.53 -12.61 -0.21
N LEU A 255 -11.17 -11.33 -0.36
CA LEU A 255 -10.14 -10.69 0.45
C LEU A 255 -10.41 -10.76 1.96
N PRO A 256 -11.63 -10.51 2.47
CA PRO A 256 -11.92 -10.62 3.90
C PRO A 256 -11.62 -12.01 4.46
N ALA A 257 -12.01 -13.06 3.75
CA ALA A 257 -11.77 -14.44 4.16
C ALA A 257 -10.28 -14.80 4.10
N LYS A 258 -9.54 -14.29 3.10
CA LYS A 258 -8.10 -14.47 2.98
C LYS A 258 -7.35 -13.76 4.13
N ASN A 259 -7.76 -12.55 4.49
CA ASN A 259 -7.20 -11.81 5.62
C ASN A 259 -7.49 -12.51 6.96
N ALA A 260 -8.70 -13.06 7.14
CA ALA A 260 -9.01 -13.85 8.34
C ALA A 260 -8.09 -15.08 8.48
N LYS A 261 -7.78 -15.78 7.37
CA LYS A 261 -6.80 -16.88 7.38
C LYS A 261 -5.39 -16.42 7.74
N ARG A 262 -4.96 -15.24 7.25
CA ARG A 262 -3.66 -14.67 7.61
C ARG A 262 -3.58 -14.35 9.10
N ARG A 263 -4.63 -13.77 9.69
CA ARG A 263 -4.72 -13.52 11.14
C ARG A 263 -4.65 -14.82 11.94
N ALA A 264 -5.38 -15.85 11.53
CA ALA A 264 -5.33 -17.16 12.20
C ALA A 264 -3.94 -17.81 12.14
N LEU A 265 -3.24 -17.70 11.00
CA LEU A 265 -1.85 -18.17 10.85
C LEU A 265 -0.87 -17.33 11.70
N ALA A 266 -1.06 -16.02 11.77
CA ALA A 266 -0.23 -15.15 12.61
C ALA A 266 -0.39 -15.50 14.10
N GLU A 267 -1.60 -15.78 14.54
CA GLU A 267 -1.87 -16.24 15.92
C GLU A 267 -1.21 -17.60 16.19
N LEU A 268 -1.24 -18.53 15.23
CA LEU A 268 -0.51 -19.80 15.32
C LEU A 268 1.00 -19.56 15.46
N TYR A 269 1.58 -18.70 14.61
CA TYR A 269 3.01 -18.34 14.73
C TYR A 269 3.32 -17.72 16.10
N ARG A 270 2.48 -16.78 16.56
CA ARG A 270 2.66 -16.16 17.87
C ARG A 270 2.69 -17.19 19.00
N ARG A 271 1.76 -18.14 18.99
CA ARG A 271 1.68 -19.21 20.00
C ARG A 271 2.90 -20.13 19.95
N GLU A 272 3.25 -20.62 18.76
CA GLU A 272 4.32 -21.62 18.59
C GLU A 272 5.74 -21.04 18.74
N LEU A 273 5.91 -19.75 18.46
CA LEU A 273 7.21 -19.08 18.54
C LEU A 273 7.40 -18.27 19.85
N SER A 274 6.35 -18.17 20.68
CA SER A 274 6.44 -17.50 21.98
C SER A 274 7.47 -18.19 22.86
N GLY A 275 8.37 -17.41 23.46
CA GLY A 275 9.41 -17.93 24.35
C GLY A 275 10.65 -18.51 23.64
N VAL A 276 10.72 -18.48 22.31
CA VAL A 276 11.96 -18.85 21.61
C VAL A 276 13.04 -17.80 21.91
N PRO A 277 14.19 -18.21 22.53
CA PRO A 277 15.21 -17.24 22.93
C PRO A 277 15.78 -16.45 21.76
N GLY A 278 15.89 -15.13 21.93
CA GLY A 278 16.44 -14.22 20.93
C GLY A 278 15.50 -13.89 19.76
N LEU A 279 14.29 -14.44 19.74
CA LEU A 279 13.32 -14.14 18.69
C LEU A 279 12.36 -13.03 19.16
N VAL A 280 12.28 -11.93 18.40
CA VAL A 280 11.28 -10.86 18.61
C VAL A 280 10.15 -11.04 17.62
N LEU A 281 8.95 -11.22 18.14
CA LEU A 281 7.72 -11.38 17.34
C LEU A 281 7.06 -10.01 17.08
N PRO A 282 6.28 -9.88 16.00
CA PRO A 282 5.58 -8.63 15.70
C PRO A 282 4.58 -8.28 16.82
N THR A 283 4.59 -7.04 17.24
CA THR A 283 3.65 -6.47 18.20
C THR A 283 2.60 -5.66 17.44
N ILE A 284 1.33 -5.94 17.72
CA ILE A 284 0.20 -5.22 17.12
C ILE A 284 -0.47 -4.40 18.22
N PRO A 285 -0.62 -3.07 18.04
CA PRO A 285 -1.39 -2.25 18.97
C PRO A 285 -2.86 -2.65 19.04
N ASP A 286 -3.48 -2.56 20.19
CA ASP A 286 -4.90 -2.92 20.41
C ASP A 286 -5.88 -2.16 19.50
N ALA A 287 -5.48 -0.97 19.06
CA ALA A 287 -6.27 -0.13 18.16
C ALA A 287 -6.26 -0.62 16.70
N VAL A 288 -5.44 -1.62 16.35
CA VAL A 288 -5.18 -2.04 14.97
C VAL A 288 -5.73 -3.44 14.73
N GLU A 289 -6.50 -3.60 13.66
CA GLU A 289 -6.82 -4.89 13.06
C GLU A 289 -5.88 -5.15 11.87
N PRO A 290 -4.82 -5.97 12.03
CA PRO A 290 -3.82 -6.18 11.00
C PRO A 290 -4.30 -7.18 9.96
N VAL A 291 -3.68 -7.14 8.77
CA VAL A 291 -3.91 -8.12 7.70
C VAL A 291 -2.71 -9.00 7.40
N TYR A 292 -1.60 -8.81 8.09
CA TYR A 292 -0.38 -9.60 7.98
C TYR A 292 -0.01 -9.88 6.52
N HIS A 293 0.26 -8.79 5.78
CA HIS A 293 0.90 -8.92 4.47
C HIS A 293 2.17 -9.76 4.59
N LEU A 294 2.95 -9.48 5.61
CA LEU A 294 4.10 -10.26 6.05
C LEU A 294 4.01 -10.51 7.57
N TYR A 295 4.48 -11.68 8.01
CA TYR A 295 4.77 -11.95 9.42
C TYR A 295 6.27 -11.83 9.62
N VAL A 296 6.71 -10.70 10.14
CA VAL A 296 8.14 -10.37 10.25
C VAL A 296 8.62 -10.60 11.68
N VAL A 297 9.71 -11.32 11.83
CA VAL A 297 10.38 -11.56 13.10
C VAL A 297 11.79 -11.00 13.07
N GLN A 298 12.32 -10.56 14.21
CA GLN A 298 13.72 -10.22 14.35
C GLN A 298 14.46 -11.33 15.09
N CYS A 299 15.69 -11.62 14.70
CA CYS A 299 16.55 -12.57 15.39
C CYS A 299 18.02 -12.16 15.23
N PRO A 300 18.89 -12.49 16.19
CA PRO A 300 20.32 -12.46 16.00
C PRO A 300 20.70 -13.42 14.86
N ASP A 301 21.87 -13.20 14.25
CA ASP A 301 22.41 -14.07 13.19
C ASP A 301 21.39 -14.42 12.09
N ARG A 302 20.62 -13.42 11.67
CA ARG A 302 19.52 -13.51 10.70
C ARG A 302 19.86 -14.36 9.48
N ASP A 303 21.05 -14.18 8.91
CA ASP A 303 21.45 -14.88 7.68
C ASP A 303 21.65 -16.37 7.92
N GLU A 304 22.18 -16.76 9.08
CA GLU A 304 22.31 -18.16 9.48
C GLU A 304 20.92 -18.80 9.75
N VAL A 305 20.03 -18.07 10.42
CA VAL A 305 18.65 -18.53 10.62
C VAL A 305 17.95 -18.74 9.28
N GLN A 306 18.10 -17.80 8.33
CA GLN A 306 17.55 -17.92 6.98
C GLN A 306 18.10 -19.14 6.25
N ARG A 307 19.41 -19.38 6.33
CA ARG A 307 20.04 -20.56 5.74
C ARG A 307 19.46 -21.86 6.31
N ARG A 308 19.38 -21.98 7.66
CA ARG A 308 18.83 -23.17 8.34
C ARG A 308 17.37 -23.43 7.99
N LEU A 309 16.55 -22.39 7.85
CA LEU A 309 15.15 -22.53 7.43
C LEU A 309 15.07 -23.04 6.00
N ARG A 310 15.90 -22.51 5.09
CA ARG A 310 15.98 -22.96 3.70
C ARG A 310 16.39 -24.42 3.60
N ASP A 311 17.38 -24.86 4.38
CA ASP A 311 17.84 -26.27 4.44
C ASP A 311 16.73 -27.22 4.89
N ARG A 312 15.73 -26.70 5.62
CA ARG A 312 14.52 -27.41 6.06
C ARG A 312 13.31 -27.22 5.13
N GLY A 313 13.52 -26.62 3.98
CA GLY A 313 12.46 -26.39 3.00
C GLY A 313 11.55 -25.20 3.32
N VAL A 314 11.98 -24.24 4.15
CA VAL A 314 11.22 -23.01 4.45
C VAL A 314 11.90 -21.80 3.81
N GLY A 315 11.22 -21.21 2.82
CA GLY A 315 11.66 -19.97 2.18
C GLY A 315 11.35 -18.75 3.02
N THR A 316 12.34 -17.86 3.16
CA THR A 316 12.21 -16.57 3.86
C THR A 316 12.84 -15.45 3.04
N ALA A 317 12.45 -14.21 3.30
CA ALA A 317 13.05 -13.02 2.71
C ALA A 317 13.28 -11.94 3.77
N VAL A 318 14.25 -11.08 3.53
CA VAL A 318 14.55 -9.93 4.41
C VAL A 318 13.77 -8.71 3.91
N HIS A 319 13.04 -8.05 4.80
CA HIS A 319 12.26 -6.85 4.52
C HIS A 319 12.59 -5.75 5.55
N TYR A 320 13.55 -4.84 5.26
CA TYR A 320 14.31 -4.76 4.02
C TYR A 320 15.80 -4.93 4.31
N PRO A 321 16.65 -5.28 3.33
CA PRO A 321 18.05 -5.64 3.61
C PRO A 321 18.92 -4.46 4.01
N PHE A 322 18.53 -3.23 3.65
CA PHE A 322 19.27 -1.99 3.92
C PHE A 322 18.34 -0.91 4.43
#